data_dd74eecabc8b1c92008497be00601ec2
#
_entry.id   dd74eecabc8b1c92008497be00601ec2
#
_cell.length_a   1.000
_cell.length_b   1.000
_cell.length_c   1.000
_cell.angle_alpha   90.00
_cell.angle_beta   90.00
_cell.angle_gamma   90.00
#
_symmetry.space_group_name_H-M   'P 1'
#
loop_
_entity.id
_entity.type
_entity.pdbx_description
1 polymer ?
#
loop_
_entity_poly.entity_id
_entity_poly.type
_entity_poly.pdbx_seq_one_letter_code
_entity_poly.pdbx_strand_id
1 'polypeptide(L)'
;MNDITIERQEKAEGEAFEKICMWCHGWWGVRDGLTADQVRYNMSHSLGTGRQLPQTFIARRSGKAVGMYQLSMSDDLQSRPDLYPWLINVYVDEGERGKGVCQAMMETVAENAKSAGLEHLYLYTKHIGLYEKFGWEFIETVPTFRTESPVERVYMLKVESRKVKVER
;
A
#
# COMPACT_ATOMS: atom_id res chain seq x y z
N MET A 1 8.32 4.20 22.90
CA MET A 1 8.35 2.90 22.21
C MET A 1 7.24 2.85 21.19
N ASN A 2 7.59 2.54 19.95
CA ASN A 2 6.57 2.34 18.93
C ASN A 2 5.96 0.94 19.12
N ASP A 3 4.72 0.87 19.59
CA ASP A 3 3.99 -0.37 19.84
C ASP A 3 3.25 -0.89 18.59
N ILE A 4 3.63 -0.40 17.42
CA ILE A 4 3.04 -0.76 16.14
C ILE A 4 3.82 -1.91 15.52
N THR A 5 3.11 -2.98 15.16
CA THR A 5 3.65 -4.11 14.40
C THR A 5 3.04 -4.14 13.00
N ILE A 6 3.83 -4.58 12.01
CA ILE A 6 3.37 -4.76 10.63
C ILE A 6 3.42 -6.26 10.33
N GLU A 7 2.30 -6.80 9.90
CA GLU A 7 2.20 -8.22 9.53
C GLU A 7 1.47 -8.40 8.20
N ARG A 8 1.71 -9.52 7.56
CA ARG A 8 1.05 -9.88 6.30
C ARG A 8 -0.30 -10.52 6.58
N GLN A 9 -1.34 -10.07 5.87
CA GLN A 9 -2.65 -10.69 5.88
C GLN A 9 -2.73 -11.74 4.77
N GLU A 10 -2.86 -13.00 5.13
CA GLU A 10 -2.86 -14.12 4.18
C GLU A 10 -4.21 -14.84 4.09
N LYS A 11 -5.11 -14.62 5.05
CA LYS A 11 -6.42 -15.27 5.09
C LYS A 11 -7.56 -14.25 5.00
N ALA A 12 -8.61 -14.61 4.25
CA ALA A 12 -9.81 -13.79 4.09
C ALA A 12 -10.77 -13.95 5.28
N GLU A 13 -10.24 -13.83 6.49
CA GLU A 13 -10.98 -13.98 7.74
C GLU A 13 -10.33 -13.17 8.87
N GLY A 14 -11.08 -12.95 9.93
CA GLY A 14 -10.63 -12.30 11.15
C GLY A 14 -10.87 -10.79 11.17
N GLU A 15 -10.61 -10.20 12.32
CA GLU A 15 -10.88 -8.78 12.61
C GLU A 15 -10.16 -7.84 11.63
N ALA A 16 -8.89 -8.09 11.33
CA ALA A 16 -8.12 -7.26 10.41
C ALA A 16 -8.69 -7.32 8.98
N PHE A 17 -9.04 -8.51 8.49
CA PHE A 17 -9.64 -8.65 7.16
C PHE A 17 -10.97 -7.90 7.06
N GLU A 18 -11.83 -8.00 8.07
CA GLU A 18 -13.09 -7.26 8.11
C GLU A 18 -12.86 -5.75 8.09
N LYS A 19 -11.88 -5.26 8.83
CA LYS A 19 -11.53 -3.84 8.83
C LYS A 19 -11.01 -3.35 7.48
N ILE A 20 -10.11 -4.07 6.81
CA ILE A 20 -9.62 -3.65 5.49
C ILE A 20 -10.74 -3.61 4.46
N CYS A 21 -11.68 -4.54 4.50
CA CYS A 21 -12.88 -4.52 3.64
C CYS A 21 -13.73 -3.27 3.92
N MET A 22 -13.96 -2.95 5.18
CA MET A 22 -14.71 -1.78 5.60
C MET A 22 -14.01 -0.47 5.19
N TRP A 23 -12.71 -0.34 5.41
CA TRP A 23 -11.95 0.84 5.02
C TRP A 23 -11.94 1.05 3.51
N CYS A 24 -11.66 0.01 2.74
CA CYS A 24 -11.64 0.11 1.28
C CYS A 24 -13.03 0.40 0.70
N HIS A 25 -14.09 -0.20 1.24
CA HIS A 25 -15.46 0.10 0.81
C HIS A 25 -15.83 1.55 1.11
N GLY A 26 -15.58 2.04 2.33
CA GLY A 26 -15.87 3.43 2.71
C GLY A 26 -15.03 4.47 1.95
N TRP A 27 -13.88 4.07 1.47
CA TRP A 27 -12.98 4.94 0.73
C TRP A 27 -13.28 4.90 -0.79
N TRP A 28 -12.66 3.97 -1.52
CA TRP A 28 -12.82 3.93 -2.97
C TRP A 28 -14.03 3.10 -3.43
N GLY A 29 -14.51 2.14 -2.64
CA GLY A 29 -15.65 1.32 -3.00
C GLY A 29 -16.92 2.14 -3.24
N VAL A 30 -17.29 2.99 -2.28
CA VAL A 30 -18.45 3.90 -2.41
C VAL A 30 -18.25 4.88 -3.58
N ARG A 31 -17.07 5.45 -3.71
CA ARG A 31 -16.74 6.36 -4.82
C ARG A 31 -16.95 5.70 -6.19
N ASP A 32 -16.55 4.45 -6.33
CA ASP A 32 -16.60 3.69 -7.58
C ASP A 32 -17.93 2.93 -7.77
N GLY A 33 -18.90 3.13 -6.89
CA GLY A 33 -20.24 2.53 -6.98
C GLY A 33 -20.28 1.04 -6.66
N LEU A 34 -19.30 0.52 -5.89
CA LEU A 34 -19.22 -0.88 -5.52
C LEU A 34 -19.97 -1.17 -4.21
N THR A 35 -20.58 -2.34 -4.13
CA THR A 35 -21.16 -2.84 -2.89
C THR A 35 -20.08 -3.33 -1.93
N ALA A 36 -20.42 -3.46 -0.64
CA ALA A 36 -19.52 -4.04 0.36
C ALA A 36 -19.08 -5.47 -0.03
N ASP A 37 -19.98 -6.27 -0.57
CA ASP A 37 -19.68 -7.65 -1.01
C ASP A 37 -18.73 -7.67 -2.21
N GLN A 38 -18.86 -6.74 -3.14
CA GLN A 38 -17.92 -6.62 -4.28
C GLN A 38 -16.52 -6.23 -3.82
N VAL A 39 -16.41 -5.29 -2.88
CA VAL A 39 -15.10 -4.92 -2.30
C VAL A 39 -14.51 -6.10 -1.53
N ARG A 40 -15.32 -6.80 -0.73
CA ARG A 40 -14.88 -7.99 0.01
C ARG A 40 -14.36 -9.08 -0.93
N TYR A 41 -15.05 -9.34 -2.03
CA TYR A 41 -14.59 -10.27 -3.05
C TYR A 41 -13.23 -9.87 -3.63
N ASN A 42 -13.07 -8.60 -4.00
CA ASN A 42 -11.80 -8.06 -4.49
C ASN A 42 -10.68 -8.24 -3.45
N MET A 43 -10.93 -7.87 -2.20
CA MET A 43 -9.93 -7.96 -1.13
C MET A 43 -9.56 -9.42 -0.82
N SER A 44 -10.49 -10.36 -0.92
CA SER A 44 -10.21 -11.79 -0.73
C SER A 44 -9.24 -12.36 -1.79
N HIS A 45 -9.16 -11.74 -2.96
CA HIS A 45 -8.24 -12.07 -4.05
C HIS A 45 -6.95 -11.22 -4.03
N SER A 46 -6.75 -10.42 -3.01
CA SER A 46 -5.58 -9.55 -2.84
C SER A 46 -4.62 -10.05 -1.74
N LEU A 47 -4.70 -11.32 -1.38
CA LEU A 47 -3.98 -11.97 -0.29
C LEU A 47 -2.99 -13.00 -0.83
N GLY A 48 -2.15 -12.63 -1.78
CA GLY A 48 -1.14 -13.50 -2.37
C GLY A 48 -0.20 -14.10 -1.31
N THR A 49 0.26 -15.32 -1.54
CA THR A 49 1.22 -16.03 -0.69
C THR A 49 2.61 -16.06 -1.32
N GLY A 50 3.63 -16.27 -0.51
CA GLY A 50 5.02 -16.27 -0.99
C GLY A 50 5.36 -14.93 -1.65
N ARG A 51 5.86 -14.96 -2.88
CA ARG A 51 6.18 -13.76 -3.67
C ARG A 51 5.03 -13.25 -4.54
N GLN A 52 3.91 -13.95 -4.55
CA GLN A 52 2.77 -13.61 -5.39
C GLN A 52 2.16 -12.26 -4.98
N LEU A 53 1.91 -11.38 -5.94
CA LEU A 53 1.14 -10.14 -5.78
C LEU A 53 -0.33 -10.37 -6.20
N PRO A 54 -1.30 -9.62 -5.67
CA PRO A 54 -1.15 -8.58 -4.63
C PRO A 54 -0.85 -9.16 -3.25
N GLN A 55 -0.14 -8.37 -2.43
CA GLN A 55 0.13 -8.69 -1.03
C GLN A 55 -0.48 -7.61 -0.14
N THR A 56 -1.09 -8.01 0.96
CA THR A 56 -1.74 -7.10 1.91
C THR A 56 -1.03 -7.14 3.25
N PHE A 57 -0.72 -5.96 3.79
CA PHE A 57 -0.05 -5.78 5.07
C PHE A 57 -0.92 -4.97 6.01
N ILE A 58 -0.92 -5.36 7.29
CA ILE A 58 -1.71 -4.76 8.36
C ILE A 58 -0.77 -4.16 9.40
N ALA A 59 -1.05 -2.92 9.79
CA ALA A 59 -0.48 -2.32 10.98
C ALA A 59 -1.39 -2.60 12.18
N ARG A 60 -0.81 -3.10 13.26
CA ARG A 60 -1.50 -3.33 14.54
C ARG A 60 -0.91 -2.49 15.64
N ARG A 61 -1.78 -1.97 16.50
CA ARG A 61 -1.44 -1.39 17.80
C ARG A 61 -2.26 -2.09 18.87
N SER A 62 -1.59 -2.60 19.92
CA SER A 62 -2.26 -3.32 21.01
C SER A 62 -3.18 -4.44 20.52
N GLY A 63 -2.73 -5.18 19.50
CA GLY A 63 -3.47 -6.28 18.88
C GLY A 63 -4.59 -5.89 17.92
N LYS A 64 -4.91 -4.60 17.77
CA LYS A 64 -5.97 -4.11 16.89
C LYS A 64 -5.40 -3.62 15.55
N ALA A 65 -6.06 -3.94 14.46
CA ALA A 65 -5.72 -3.37 13.16
C ALA A 65 -6.01 -1.86 13.14
N VAL A 66 -5.00 -1.07 12.75
CA VAL A 66 -5.04 0.40 12.74
C VAL A 66 -4.64 1.01 11.40
N GLY A 67 -4.15 0.21 10.46
CA GLY A 67 -3.78 0.66 9.13
C GLY A 67 -3.47 -0.50 8.20
N MET A 68 -3.29 -0.19 6.92
CA MET A 68 -2.97 -1.15 5.88
C MET A 68 -2.16 -0.53 4.76
N TYR A 69 -1.47 -1.37 4.00
CA TYR A 69 -1.02 -1.09 2.65
C TYR A 69 -0.98 -2.36 1.82
N GLN A 70 -0.87 -2.22 0.52
CA GLN A 70 -0.75 -3.35 -0.40
C GLN A 70 0.39 -3.13 -1.39
N LEU A 71 1.01 -4.23 -1.82
CA LEU A 71 1.88 -4.30 -2.97
C LEU A 71 1.11 -4.97 -4.11
N SER A 72 1.09 -4.34 -5.29
CA SER A 72 0.30 -4.81 -6.43
C SER A 72 1.03 -4.60 -7.75
N MET A 73 0.71 -5.41 -8.75
CA MET A 73 1.21 -5.22 -10.11
C MET A 73 0.52 -4.05 -10.82
N SER A 74 -0.66 -3.66 -10.39
CA SER A 74 -1.44 -2.58 -11.00
C SER A 74 -2.08 -1.67 -9.95
N ASP A 75 -2.32 -0.44 -10.36
CA ASP A 75 -3.17 0.53 -9.69
C ASP A 75 -4.13 1.13 -10.72
N ASP A 76 -5.05 1.98 -10.30
CA ASP A 76 -6.07 2.58 -11.15
C ASP A 76 -5.59 3.86 -11.90
N LEU A 77 -4.30 4.07 -12.00
CA LEU A 77 -3.70 5.17 -12.76
C LEU A 77 -3.65 4.84 -14.26
N GLN A 78 -4.73 5.11 -14.96
CA GLN A 78 -4.90 4.74 -16.37
C GLN A 78 -3.96 5.49 -17.33
N SER A 79 -3.48 6.67 -16.94
CA SER A 79 -2.59 7.49 -17.76
C SER A 79 -1.18 6.93 -17.91
N ARG A 80 -0.77 6.03 -17.01
CA ARG A 80 0.56 5.39 -17.01
C ARG A 80 0.44 3.86 -16.84
N PRO A 81 -0.11 3.16 -17.84
CA PRO A 81 -0.24 1.69 -17.78
C PRO A 81 1.09 0.95 -17.87
N ASP A 82 2.14 1.64 -18.25
CA ASP A 82 3.52 1.14 -18.36
C ASP A 82 4.24 1.03 -17.01
N LEU A 83 3.75 1.68 -15.95
CA LEU A 83 4.37 1.65 -14.63
C LEU A 83 3.84 0.50 -13.78
N TYR A 84 4.73 -0.28 -13.23
CA TYR A 84 4.48 -1.35 -12.26
C TYR A 84 5.81 -1.81 -11.61
N PRO A 85 5.78 -2.46 -10.41
CA PRO A 85 4.66 -2.64 -9.51
C PRO A 85 4.38 -1.41 -8.65
N TRP A 86 3.29 -1.46 -7.86
CA TRP A 86 2.75 -0.33 -7.11
C TRP A 86 2.65 -0.60 -5.62
N LEU A 87 2.88 0.44 -4.82
CA LEU A 87 2.36 0.57 -3.47
C LEU A 87 0.97 1.21 -3.56
N ILE A 88 -0.06 0.51 -3.09
CA ILE A 88 -1.45 0.94 -3.16
C ILE A 88 -2.15 0.84 -1.81
N ASN A 89 -3.32 1.48 -1.70
CA ASN A 89 -4.21 1.39 -0.54
C ASN A 89 -3.52 1.64 0.80
N VAL A 90 -2.65 2.64 0.85
CA VAL A 90 -2.06 3.12 2.11
C VAL A 90 -3.14 3.84 2.89
N TYR A 91 -3.57 3.23 3.99
CA TYR A 91 -4.67 3.74 4.81
C TYR A 91 -4.34 3.64 6.29
N VAL A 92 -4.66 4.67 7.04
CA VAL A 92 -4.62 4.68 8.50
C VAL A 92 -6.03 4.95 9.02
N ASP A 93 -6.49 4.13 9.96
CA ASP A 93 -7.78 4.32 10.62
C ASP A 93 -7.88 5.74 11.17
N GLU A 94 -9.00 6.40 10.94
CA GLU A 94 -9.16 7.83 11.17
C GLU A 94 -8.80 8.23 12.61
N GLY A 95 -9.23 7.44 13.58
CA GLY A 95 -8.93 7.66 15.00
C GLY A 95 -7.47 7.42 15.39
N GLU A 96 -6.67 6.82 14.50
CA GLU A 96 -5.27 6.47 14.73
C GLU A 96 -4.28 7.35 13.94
N ARG A 97 -4.78 8.32 13.20
CA ARG A 97 -3.95 9.26 12.46
C ARG A 97 -3.18 10.19 13.39
N GLY A 98 -1.99 10.60 12.95
CA GLY A 98 -1.11 11.45 13.74
C GLY A 98 -0.38 10.74 14.88
N LYS A 99 -0.42 9.40 14.93
CA LYS A 99 0.19 8.58 15.99
C LYS A 99 1.33 7.68 15.48
N GLY A 100 1.88 7.97 14.32
CA GLY A 100 3.05 7.26 13.78
C GLY A 100 2.74 5.97 13.00
N VAL A 101 1.48 5.65 12.71
CA VAL A 101 1.11 4.42 11.99
C VAL A 101 1.63 4.44 10.56
N CYS A 102 1.44 5.54 9.84
CA CYS A 102 1.93 5.68 8.46
C CYS A 102 3.45 5.53 8.40
N GLN A 103 4.18 6.18 9.30
CA GLN A 103 5.64 6.05 9.38
C GLN A 103 6.06 4.60 9.60
N ALA A 104 5.45 3.91 10.58
CA ALA A 104 5.76 2.51 10.86
C ALA A 104 5.51 1.60 9.64
N MET A 105 4.44 1.84 8.89
CA MET A 105 4.17 1.12 7.65
C MET A 105 5.22 1.40 6.58
N MET A 106 5.53 2.67 6.32
CA MET A 106 6.49 3.05 5.28
C MET A 106 7.89 2.52 5.54
N GLU A 107 8.30 2.40 6.79
CA GLU A 107 9.60 1.82 7.17
C GLU A 107 9.72 0.34 6.81
N THR A 108 8.62 -0.37 6.58
CA THR A 108 8.60 -1.79 6.21
C THR A 108 8.44 -2.05 4.71
N VAL A 109 8.03 -1.07 3.93
CA VAL A 109 7.67 -1.24 2.51
C VAL A 109 8.84 -1.77 1.68
N ALA A 110 10.02 -1.20 1.81
CA ALA A 110 11.19 -1.60 1.04
C ALA A 110 11.59 -3.06 1.33
N GLU A 111 11.58 -3.48 2.59
CA GLU A 111 11.94 -4.86 2.98
C GLU A 111 10.88 -5.86 2.50
N ASN A 112 9.60 -5.53 2.60
CA ASN A 112 8.52 -6.37 2.10
C ASN A 112 8.53 -6.46 0.57
N ALA A 113 8.82 -5.38 -0.14
CA ALA A 113 9.01 -5.39 -1.58
C ALA A 113 10.20 -6.26 -1.99
N LYS A 114 11.29 -6.18 -1.27
CA LYS A 114 12.48 -7.01 -1.49
C LYS A 114 12.18 -8.50 -1.28
N SER A 115 11.44 -8.84 -0.23
CA SER A 115 11.00 -10.21 0.03
C SER A 115 10.10 -10.75 -1.07
N ALA A 116 9.35 -9.89 -1.75
CA ALA A 116 8.56 -10.23 -2.94
C ALA A 116 9.38 -10.31 -4.23
N GLY A 117 10.68 -10.03 -4.19
CA GLY A 117 11.56 -10.04 -5.36
C GLY A 117 11.46 -8.79 -6.24
N LEU A 118 10.93 -7.69 -5.71
CA LEU A 118 10.75 -6.44 -6.44
C LEU A 118 12.00 -5.56 -6.33
N GLU A 119 12.36 -4.87 -7.41
CA GLU A 119 13.51 -3.97 -7.49
C GLU A 119 13.12 -2.50 -7.33
N HIS A 120 11.84 -2.19 -7.53
CA HIS A 120 11.28 -0.85 -7.40
C HIS A 120 9.78 -0.91 -7.15
N LEU A 121 9.23 0.22 -6.72
CA LEU A 121 7.78 0.45 -6.56
C LEU A 121 7.43 1.84 -7.06
N TYR A 122 6.20 1.99 -7.53
CA TYR A 122 5.58 3.29 -7.81
C TYR A 122 4.43 3.55 -6.83
N LEU A 123 4.12 4.80 -6.62
CA LEU A 123 2.86 5.27 -6.02
C LEU A 123 2.42 6.57 -6.69
N TYR A 124 1.14 6.88 -6.63
CA TYR A 124 0.66 8.21 -6.95
C TYR A 124 -0.14 8.81 -5.79
N THR A 125 -0.05 10.12 -5.63
CA THR A 125 -0.61 10.82 -4.48
C THR A 125 -0.74 12.33 -4.74
N LYS A 126 -1.60 12.98 -3.97
CA LYS A 126 -1.65 14.45 -3.87
C LYS A 126 -0.63 15.01 -2.89
N HIS A 127 -0.10 14.20 -1.98
CA HIS A 127 0.79 14.66 -0.92
C HIS A 127 2.14 15.12 -1.47
N ILE A 128 2.63 16.22 -0.91
CA ILE A 128 3.97 16.77 -1.16
C ILE A 128 4.75 16.69 0.15
N GLY A 129 5.96 16.11 0.11
CA GLY A 129 6.85 16.03 1.27
C GLY A 129 6.61 14.85 2.19
N LEU A 130 5.54 14.07 2.01
CA LEU A 130 5.26 12.90 2.86
C LEU A 130 6.17 11.72 2.49
N TYR A 131 6.12 11.29 1.26
CA TYR A 131 6.84 10.08 0.82
C TYR A 131 8.33 10.31 0.62
N GLU A 132 8.75 11.53 0.33
CA GLU A 132 10.17 11.91 0.25
C GLU A 132 10.91 11.60 1.56
N LYS A 133 10.25 11.69 2.72
CA LYS A 133 10.82 11.35 4.03
C LYS A 133 11.24 9.88 4.15
N PHE A 134 10.66 9.01 3.30
CA PHE A 134 10.90 7.57 3.31
C PHE A 134 11.72 7.09 2.10
N GLY A 135 12.39 8.02 1.40
CA GLY A 135 13.27 7.70 0.28
C GLY A 135 12.59 7.59 -1.07
N TRP A 136 11.31 7.95 -1.19
CA TRP A 136 10.63 8.02 -2.47
C TRP A 136 11.04 9.26 -3.23
N GLU A 137 11.29 9.10 -4.54
CA GLU A 137 11.68 10.16 -5.45
C GLU A 137 10.51 10.56 -6.35
N PHE A 138 10.27 11.88 -6.45
CA PHE A 138 9.28 12.42 -7.39
C PHE A 138 9.72 12.18 -8.84
N ILE A 139 8.80 11.68 -9.68
CA ILE A 139 9.05 11.45 -11.09
C ILE A 139 8.37 12.50 -11.95
N GLU A 140 7.04 12.60 -11.85
CA GLU A 140 6.23 13.48 -12.67
C GLU A 140 4.84 13.73 -12.09
N THR A 141 4.18 14.72 -12.63
CA THR A 141 2.76 14.97 -12.42
C THR A 141 1.98 14.41 -13.61
N VAL A 142 0.89 13.69 -13.35
CA VAL A 142 0.11 12.98 -14.37
C VAL A 142 -1.37 13.27 -14.25
N PRO A 143 -2.14 13.25 -15.36
CA PRO A 143 -3.59 13.27 -15.30
C PRO A 143 -4.13 11.94 -14.75
N THR A 144 -5.22 11.97 -14.00
CA THR A 144 -5.84 10.77 -13.43
C THR A 144 -7.15 10.38 -14.11
N PHE A 145 -7.68 11.23 -14.97
CA PHE A 145 -9.02 11.12 -15.58
C PHE A 145 -10.17 11.11 -14.55
N ARG A 146 -9.92 11.63 -13.35
CA ARG A 146 -10.89 11.77 -12.27
C ARG A 146 -11.21 13.24 -12.03
N THR A 147 -12.49 13.56 -11.84
CA THR A 147 -12.94 14.94 -11.63
C THR A 147 -12.46 15.48 -10.27
N GLU A 148 -12.55 14.67 -9.24
CA GLU A 148 -12.20 15.04 -7.86
C GLU A 148 -10.69 15.18 -7.63
N SER A 149 -9.88 14.56 -8.47
CA SER A 149 -8.43 14.62 -8.40
C SER A 149 -7.81 14.51 -9.79
N PRO A 150 -7.95 15.57 -10.63
CA PRO A 150 -7.60 15.49 -12.06
C PRO A 150 -6.10 15.33 -12.31
N VAL A 151 -5.27 15.71 -11.34
CA VAL A 151 -3.80 15.67 -11.46
C VAL A 151 -3.21 15.12 -10.17
N GLU A 152 -2.29 14.19 -10.28
CA GLU A 152 -1.56 13.64 -9.13
C GLU A 152 -0.07 13.49 -9.43
N ARG A 153 0.71 13.25 -8.38
CA ARG A 153 2.15 13.12 -8.41
C ARG A 153 2.54 11.65 -8.36
N VAL A 154 3.42 11.22 -9.26
CA VAL A 154 3.99 9.87 -9.27
C VAL A 154 5.36 9.90 -8.60
N TYR A 155 5.58 8.95 -7.71
CA TYR A 155 6.84 8.69 -7.00
C TYR A 155 7.34 7.29 -7.29
N MET A 156 8.64 7.10 -7.19
CA MET A 156 9.30 5.81 -7.27
C MET A 156 10.18 5.55 -6.05
N LEU A 157 10.16 4.33 -5.56
CA LEU A 157 11.10 3.82 -4.57
C LEU A 157 11.99 2.76 -5.23
N LYS A 158 13.30 2.93 -5.14
CA LYS A 158 14.27 1.87 -5.47
C LYS A 158 14.42 0.95 -4.28
N VAL A 159 14.25 -0.35 -4.53
CA VAL A 159 14.45 -1.38 -3.52
C VAL A 159 15.90 -1.87 -3.63
N GLU A 160 16.71 -1.61 -2.61
CA GLU A 160 18.11 -2.02 -2.62
C GLU A 160 18.23 -3.54 -2.57
N SER A 161 18.93 -4.11 -3.57
CA SER A 161 19.33 -5.52 -3.52
C SER A 161 20.39 -5.71 -2.43
N ARG A 162 20.33 -6.80 -1.65
CA ARG A 162 21.45 -7.20 -0.80
C ARG A 162 22.68 -7.37 -1.68
N LYS A 163 23.73 -6.57 -1.44
CA LYS A 163 25.06 -6.91 -1.92
C LYS A 163 25.41 -8.25 -1.24
N VAL A 164 25.38 -9.33 -1.99
CA VAL A 164 25.99 -10.57 -1.54
C VAL A 164 27.47 -10.25 -1.37
N LYS A 165 27.94 -10.19 -0.11
CA LYS A 165 29.37 -10.20 0.14
C LYS A 165 29.85 -11.56 -0.33
N VAL A 166 30.44 -11.61 -1.52
CA VAL A 166 31.24 -12.74 -1.91
C VAL A 166 32.51 -12.61 -1.10
N GLU A 167 32.60 -13.32 0.01
CA GLU A 167 33.87 -13.52 0.69
C GLU A 167 34.77 -14.33 -0.27
N ARG A 168 35.82 -13.69 -0.73
CA ARG A 168 36.90 -14.38 -1.49
C ARG A 168 37.83 -15.06 -0.52
#